data_16c088fe1808544f5a30d8d7dbfccf1d
#
_entry.id   16c088fe1808544f5a30d8d7dbfccf1d
#
_cell.length_a   1.000
_cell.length_b   1.000
_cell.length_c   1.000
_cell.angle_alpha   90.00
_cell.angle_beta   90.00
_cell.angle_gamma   90.00
#
_symmetry.space_group_name_H-M   'P 1'
#
loop_
_entity.id
_entity.type
_entity.pdbx_description
1 polymer ?
#
loop_
_entity_poly.entity_id
_entity_poly.type
_entity_poly.pdbx_seq_one_letter_code
_entity_poly.pdbx_strand_id
1 'polypeptide(L)'
;MKSDKKGKPAPKKGGWTKSWAKIFLVMACILFAGVMIITSMGSNWLVTMKPAKTGDTAVIDLTIRDAEGRPVLTTNERIYNASFQKGEMVWLTGPLTMIVNSTTTEMITPIPVYRYDYGEASFGLFGMELSQISASLVGMKQGGTQKIVFPVSNQFQREMTPEQFAGMGGNSSTSMPGDQLLLAFTTTPMINVDDNSTPQYALRTSLITGKNAGNVTVNYGYPSADISIVRLNSG
;
A
#
# COMPACT_ATOMS: atom_id res chain seq x y z
N MET A 1 85.10 -47.24 -39.78
CA MET A 1 84.20 -47.28 -38.61
C MET A 1 83.66 -45.88 -38.44
N LYS A 2 82.42 -45.62 -38.81
CA LYS A 2 81.73 -44.36 -38.63
C LYS A 2 80.73 -44.54 -37.48
N SER A 3 80.87 -43.74 -36.45
CA SER A 3 80.01 -43.74 -35.27
C SER A 3 78.87 -42.73 -35.49
N ASP A 4 77.62 -43.23 -35.61
CA ASP A 4 76.44 -42.41 -35.67
C ASP A 4 76.03 -41.93 -34.29
N LYS A 5 76.10 -40.62 -34.07
CA LYS A 5 75.54 -39.92 -32.86
C LYS A 5 74.06 -39.62 -33.14
N LYS A 6 73.14 -40.39 -32.54
CA LYS A 6 71.71 -40.07 -32.42
C LYS A 6 71.53 -38.83 -31.59
N GLY A 7 71.04 -37.77 -32.19
CA GLY A 7 70.61 -36.55 -31.52
C GLY A 7 69.31 -36.78 -30.72
N LYS A 8 69.27 -36.35 -29.43
CA LYS A 8 68.10 -36.37 -28.55
C LYS A 8 67.10 -35.33 -29.04
N PRO A 9 65.80 -35.63 -29.10
CA PRO A 9 64.80 -34.63 -29.41
C PRO A 9 64.63 -33.66 -28.24
N ALA A 10 64.57 -32.36 -28.60
CA ALA A 10 64.36 -31.28 -27.64
C ALA A 10 62.93 -31.33 -27.03
N PRO A 11 62.71 -30.94 -25.75
CA PRO A 11 61.40 -30.98 -25.14
C PRO A 11 60.52 -29.85 -25.69
N LYS A 12 59.32 -30.23 -26.20
CA LYS A 12 58.27 -29.27 -26.63
C LYS A 12 57.74 -28.50 -25.40
N LYS A 13 58.31 -27.35 -25.10
CA LYS A 13 57.73 -26.35 -24.22
C LYS A 13 56.68 -25.55 -24.99
N GLY A 14 55.40 -25.69 -24.73
CA GLY A 14 54.45 -24.79 -25.38
C GLY A 14 52.99 -25.19 -25.41
N GLY A 15 52.48 -25.99 -24.46
CA GLY A 15 51.05 -26.36 -24.42
C GLY A 15 50.21 -25.75 -23.27
N TRP A 16 50.80 -25.49 -22.15
CA TRP A 16 50.06 -25.17 -20.95
C TRP A 16 49.74 -23.65 -20.76
N THR A 17 50.60 -22.78 -21.17
CA THR A 17 50.43 -21.33 -21.11
C THR A 17 49.33 -20.79 -22.04
N LYS A 18 49.08 -21.41 -23.19
CA LYS A 18 47.98 -21.02 -24.10
C LYS A 18 46.59 -21.37 -23.58
N SER A 19 46.47 -22.40 -22.73
CA SER A 19 45.19 -22.79 -22.14
C SER A 19 44.80 -21.83 -21.02
N TRP A 20 45.75 -21.45 -20.18
CA TRP A 20 45.52 -20.47 -19.09
C TRP A 20 45.14 -19.08 -19.59
N ALA A 21 45.75 -18.61 -20.67
CA ALA A 21 45.41 -17.32 -21.30
C ALA A 21 43.94 -17.31 -21.82
N LYS A 22 43.46 -18.44 -22.35
CA LYS A 22 42.05 -18.57 -22.78
C LYS A 22 41.10 -18.54 -21.58
N ILE A 23 41.43 -19.23 -20.49
CA ILE A 23 40.62 -19.23 -19.26
C ILE A 23 40.57 -17.83 -18.65
N PHE A 24 41.69 -17.11 -18.58
CA PHE A 24 41.76 -15.74 -18.13
C PHE A 24 40.94 -14.78 -18.99
N LEU A 25 40.97 -14.93 -20.32
CA LEU A 25 40.18 -14.13 -21.23
C LEU A 25 38.69 -14.34 -21.04
N VAL A 26 38.25 -15.59 -20.90
CA VAL A 26 36.83 -15.92 -20.63
C VAL A 26 36.36 -15.34 -19.28
N MET A 27 37.17 -15.49 -18.22
CA MET A 27 36.88 -14.91 -16.91
C MET A 27 36.79 -13.38 -16.97
N ALA A 28 37.72 -12.73 -17.70
CA ALA A 28 37.69 -11.26 -17.87
C ALA A 28 36.43 -10.81 -18.65
N CYS A 29 36.00 -11.54 -19.67
CA CYS A 29 34.78 -11.26 -20.42
C CYS A 29 33.53 -11.42 -19.53
N ILE A 30 33.47 -12.46 -18.69
CA ILE A 30 32.36 -12.66 -17.73
C ILE A 30 32.32 -11.55 -16.68
N LEU A 31 33.49 -11.16 -16.16
CA LEU A 31 33.60 -10.07 -15.19
C LEU A 31 33.19 -8.72 -15.80
N PHE A 32 33.62 -8.44 -17.02
CA PHE A 32 33.28 -7.23 -17.77
C PHE A 32 31.77 -7.20 -18.08
N ALA A 33 31.20 -8.32 -18.54
CA ALA A 33 29.75 -8.41 -18.75
C ALA A 33 28.97 -8.22 -17.44
N GLY A 34 29.44 -8.78 -16.33
CA GLY A 34 28.86 -8.57 -15.00
C GLY A 34 28.90 -7.09 -14.56
N VAL A 35 30.03 -6.41 -14.74
CA VAL A 35 30.18 -4.99 -14.45
C VAL A 35 29.27 -4.14 -15.36
N MET A 36 29.19 -4.47 -16.66
CA MET A 36 28.29 -3.78 -17.60
C MET A 36 26.83 -3.92 -17.21
N ILE A 37 26.38 -5.12 -16.78
CA ILE A 37 25.02 -5.34 -16.31
C ILE A 37 24.75 -4.52 -15.06
N ILE A 38 25.66 -4.54 -14.09
CA ILE A 38 25.52 -3.79 -12.84
C ILE A 38 25.49 -2.27 -13.11
N THR A 39 26.33 -1.76 -13.98
CA THR A 39 26.35 -0.32 -14.33
C THR A 39 25.16 0.09 -15.19
N SER A 40 24.67 -0.80 -16.06
CA SER A 40 23.47 -0.56 -16.88
C SER A 40 22.19 -0.56 -16.08
N MET A 41 22.09 -1.36 -15.01
CA MET A 41 20.92 -1.36 -14.11
C MET A 41 20.89 -0.15 -13.18
N GLY A 42 21.93 0.68 -13.14
CA GLY A 42 22.03 1.85 -12.28
C GLY A 42 22.06 1.47 -10.78
N SER A 43 22.28 2.45 -9.91
CA SER A 43 22.27 2.22 -8.46
C SER A 43 20.85 2.04 -7.88
N ASN A 44 19.80 2.20 -8.70
CA ASN A 44 18.41 2.09 -8.26
C ASN A 44 18.03 0.72 -7.65
N TRP A 45 18.62 -0.39 -8.15
CA TRP A 45 18.35 -1.72 -7.58
C TRP A 45 18.86 -1.87 -6.14
N LEU A 46 19.95 -1.17 -5.79
CA LEU A 46 20.47 -1.16 -4.41
C LEU A 46 19.55 -0.40 -3.46
N VAL A 47 18.90 0.65 -3.94
CA VAL A 47 17.91 1.43 -3.16
C VAL A 47 16.65 0.59 -2.94
N THR A 48 16.17 -0.13 -3.96
CA THR A 48 14.98 -0.99 -3.85
C THR A 48 15.18 -2.18 -2.91
N MET A 49 16.42 -2.58 -2.64
CA MET A 49 16.72 -3.67 -1.71
C MET A 49 16.74 -3.25 -0.24
N LYS A 50 16.82 -1.94 0.07
CA LYS A 50 16.84 -1.46 1.44
C LYS A 50 15.46 -1.61 2.07
N PRO A 51 15.35 -2.20 3.28
CA PRO A 51 14.09 -2.20 4.02
C PRO A 51 13.80 -0.81 4.59
N ALA A 52 12.53 -0.45 4.63
CA ALA A 52 12.05 0.79 5.24
C ALA A 52 12.36 0.81 6.74
N LYS A 53 12.87 1.93 7.21
CA LYS A 53 13.21 2.19 8.62
C LYS A 53 12.31 3.27 9.18
N THR A 54 12.16 3.28 10.49
CA THR A 54 11.49 4.38 11.20
C THR A 54 12.08 5.73 10.78
N GLY A 55 11.21 6.66 10.40
CA GLY A 55 11.58 8.00 9.95
C GLY A 55 11.78 8.13 8.43
N ASP A 56 11.90 7.04 7.68
CA ASP A 56 11.92 7.10 6.21
C ASP A 56 10.58 7.64 5.68
N THR A 57 10.61 8.24 4.48
CA THR A 57 9.39 8.67 3.78
C THR A 57 9.02 7.63 2.72
N ALA A 58 7.81 7.10 2.81
CA ALA A 58 7.28 6.13 1.85
C ALA A 58 6.09 6.71 1.07
N VAL A 59 6.05 6.46 -0.23
CA VAL A 59 4.86 6.62 -1.07
C VAL A 59 4.26 5.23 -1.24
N ILE A 60 2.99 5.09 -0.86
CA ILE A 60 2.32 3.79 -0.83
C ILE A 60 1.08 3.77 -1.71
N ASP A 61 0.83 2.61 -2.31
CA ASP A 61 -0.49 2.23 -2.79
C ASP A 61 -1.25 1.52 -1.67
N LEU A 62 -2.55 1.77 -1.63
CA LEU A 62 -3.43 1.32 -0.56
C LEU A 62 -4.75 0.83 -1.12
N THR A 63 -5.29 -0.26 -0.56
CA THR A 63 -6.68 -0.68 -0.75
C THR A 63 -7.25 -1.09 0.60
N ILE A 64 -8.17 -0.30 1.13
CA ILE A 64 -8.89 -0.60 2.39
C ILE A 64 -10.16 -1.38 2.06
N ARG A 65 -10.48 -2.38 2.88
CA ARG A 65 -11.61 -3.25 2.68
C ARG A 65 -12.56 -3.25 3.88
N ASP A 66 -13.87 -3.37 3.57
CA ASP A 66 -14.90 -3.57 4.59
C ASP A 66 -14.91 -5.03 5.13
N ALA A 67 -15.84 -5.31 6.04
CA ALA A 67 -15.96 -6.62 6.68
C ALA A 67 -16.33 -7.75 5.70
N GLU A 68 -16.90 -7.42 4.54
CA GLU A 68 -17.21 -8.37 3.46
C GLU A 68 -16.07 -8.49 2.44
N GLY A 69 -14.96 -7.81 2.67
CA GLY A 69 -13.79 -7.80 1.80
C GLY A 69 -13.91 -6.90 0.58
N ARG A 70 -14.98 -6.11 0.47
CA ARG A 70 -15.16 -5.15 -0.63
C ARG A 70 -14.24 -3.94 -0.44
N PRO A 71 -13.61 -3.44 -1.50
CA PRO A 71 -12.83 -2.21 -1.43
C PRO A 71 -13.74 -1.02 -1.08
N VAL A 72 -13.28 -0.18 -0.16
CA VAL A 72 -13.96 1.09 0.21
C VAL A 72 -13.11 2.30 -0.15
N LEU A 73 -11.79 2.15 -0.17
CA LEU A 73 -10.83 3.16 -0.62
C LEU A 73 -9.68 2.45 -1.34
N THR A 74 -9.27 2.95 -2.50
CA THR A 74 -8.15 2.37 -3.23
C THR A 74 -7.38 3.42 -4.02
N THR A 75 -6.07 3.22 -4.20
CA THR A 75 -5.22 3.96 -5.14
C THR A 75 -5.17 3.30 -6.52
N ASN A 76 -5.74 2.10 -6.67
CA ASN A 76 -5.66 1.30 -7.88
C ASN A 76 -6.93 1.46 -8.73
N GLU A 77 -6.79 2.11 -9.89
CA GLU A 77 -7.90 2.36 -10.82
C GLU A 77 -8.60 1.08 -11.31
N ARG A 78 -7.87 -0.04 -11.45
CA ARG A 78 -8.48 -1.31 -11.90
C ARG A 78 -9.40 -1.87 -10.82
N ILE A 79 -8.98 -1.80 -9.56
CA ILE A 79 -9.80 -2.23 -8.41
C ILE A 79 -11.01 -1.31 -8.31
N TYR A 80 -10.80 0.00 -8.41
CA TYR A 80 -11.87 1.00 -8.39
C TYR A 80 -12.93 0.71 -9.47
N ASN A 81 -12.51 0.60 -10.73
CA ASN A 81 -13.43 0.37 -11.86
C ASN A 81 -14.19 -0.95 -11.72
N ALA A 82 -13.50 -2.03 -11.30
CA ALA A 82 -14.13 -3.34 -11.11
C ALA A 82 -15.17 -3.35 -9.99
N SER A 83 -14.91 -2.62 -8.88
CA SER A 83 -15.85 -2.51 -7.76
C SER A 83 -17.00 -1.57 -8.07
N PHE A 84 -16.72 -0.46 -8.72
CA PHE A 84 -17.76 0.49 -9.16
C PHE A 84 -18.78 -0.16 -10.10
N GLN A 85 -18.31 -0.98 -11.07
CA GLN A 85 -19.19 -1.72 -11.99
C GLN A 85 -20.09 -2.73 -11.28
N LYS A 86 -19.69 -3.20 -10.08
CA LYS A 86 -20.53 -4.07 -9.23
C LYS A 86 -21.51 -3.29 -8.35
N GLY A 87 -21.50 -1.96 -8.39
CA GLY A 87 -22.32 -1.11 -7.54
C GLY A 87 -21.78 -0.95 -6.11
N GLU A 88 -20.50 -1.32 -5.86
CA GLU A 88 -19.88 -1.15 -4.54
C GLU A 88 -19.52 0.32 -4.29
N MET A 89 -19.63 0.78 -3.04
CA MET A 89 -19.26 2.14 -2.63
C MET A 89 -17.76 2.28 -2.42
N VAL A 90 -17.00 2.33 -3.50
CA VAL A 90 -15.55 2.47 -3.50
C VAL A 90 -15.13 3.90 -3.88
N TRP A 91 -14.08 4.40 -3.24
CA TRP A 91 -13.46 5.70 -3.50
C TRP A 91 -12.07 5.52 -4.10
N LEU A 92 -11.73 6.34 -5.09
CA LEU A 92 -10.40 6.40 -5.68
C LEU A 92 -9.61 7.54 -5.05
N THR A 93 -8.35 7.28 -4.69
CA THR A 93 -7.40 8.31 -4.25
C THR A 93 -6.06 8.15 -4.98
N GLY A 94 -5.20 9.16 -4.91
CA GLY A 94 -3.82 9.03 -5.33
C GLY A 94 -2.97 8.26 -4.31
N PRO A 95 -1.73 7.88 -4.69
CA PRO A 95 -0.78 7.29 -3.75
C PRO A 95 -0.55 8.18 -2.52
N LEU A 96 -0.51 7.59 -1.33
CA LEU A 96 -0.33 8.32 -0.08
C LEU A 96 1.15 8.43 0.29
N THR A 97 1.56 9.63 0.71
CA THR A 97 2.90 9.85 1.25
C THR A 97 2.84 9.88 2.77
N MET A 98 3.66 9.05 3.43
CA MET A 98 3.70 8.99 4.89
C MET A 98 5.11 8.69 5.41
N ILE A 99 5.32 9.04 6.68
CA ILE A 99 6.56 8.73 7.40
C ILE A 99 6.40 7.34 8.02
N VAL A 100 7.40 6.48 7.83
CA VAL A 100 7.43 5.12 8.35
C VAL A 100 7.47 5.11 9.88
N ASN A 101 6.58 4.36 10.51
CA ASN A 101 6.42 4.25 11.97
C ASN A 101 6.15 5.59 12.66
N SER A 102 5.39 6.47 12.01
CA SER A 102 4.88 7.70 12.63
C SER A 102 3.52 7.45 13.28
N THR A 103 3.22 8.21 14.31
CA THR A 103 1.89 8.27 14.92
C THR A 103 1.26 9.62 14.64
N THR A 104 -0.04 9.65 14.45
CA THR A 104 -0.81 10.89 14.35
C THR A 104 -1.66 11.09 15.59
N THR A 105 -1.78 12.34 16.04
CA THR A 105 -2.67 12.75 17.13
C THR A 105 -4.07 13.14 16.64
N GLU A 106 -4.22 13.29 15.32
CA GLU A 106 -5.51 13.59 14.72
C GLU A 106 -6.46 12.40 14.85
N MET A 107 -7.69 12.66 15.26
CA MET A 107 -8.71 11.62 15.37
C MET A 107 -9.13 11.12 13.98
N ILE A 108 -9.29 12.04 13.02
CA ILE A 108 -9.66 11.77 11.63
C ILE A 108 -8.82 12.65 10.72
N THR A 109 -8.15 12.03 9.75
CA THR A 109 -7.39 12.72 8.70
C THR A 109 -8.18 12.65 7.40
N PRO A 110 -8.54 13.79 6.78
CA PRO A 110 -9.23 13.82 5.51
C PRO A 110 -8.26 13.49 4.36
N ILE A 111 -8.62 12.53 3.52
CA ILE A 111 -7.88 12.15 2.32
C ILE A 111 -8.68 12.57 1.10
N PRO A 112 -8.09 13.32 0.13
CA PRO A 112 -8.77 13.68 -1.11
C PRO A 112 -9.14 12.43 -1.91
N VAL A 113 -10.40 12.33 -2.33
CA VAL A 113 -10.92 11.17 -3.06
C VAL A 113 -11.86 11.61 -4.17
N TYR A 114 -12.08 10.70 -5.10
CA TYR A 114 -13.00 10.87 -6.20
C TYR A 114 -13.90 9.66 -6.39
N ARG A 115 -15.14 9.89 -6.81
CA ARG A 115 -16.07 8.84 -7.23
C ARG A 115 -16.94 9.34 -8.37
N TYR A 116 -17.16 8.51 -9.40
CA TYR A 116 -17.85 8.92 -10.64
C TYR A 116 -19.24 9.55 -10.44
N ASP A 117 -20.03 8.98 -9.53
CA ASP A 117 -21.41 9.40 -9.27
C ASP A 117 -21.52 10.46 -8.16
N TYR A 118 -20.40 10.80 -7.50
CA TYR A 118 -20.36 11.76 -6.39
C TYR A 118 -19.47 12.98 -6.68
N GLY A 119 -18.38 12.80 -7.43
CA GLY A 119 -17.34 13.81 -7.66
C GLY A 119 -16.22 13.75 -6.62
N GLU A 120 -15.57 14.89 -6.40
CA GLU A 120 -14.49 15.06 -5.42
C GLU A 120 -15.06 15.18 -4.01
N ALA A 121 -14.38 14.57 -3.05
CA ALA A 121 -14.74 14.57 -1.64
C ALA A 121 -13.50 14.37 -0.76
N SER A 122 -13.70 14.41 0.57
CA SER A 122 -12.71 14.02 1.56
C SER A 122 -13.14 12.72 2.23
N PHE A 123 -12.27 11.70 2.20
CA PHE A 123 -12.49 10.43 2.90
C PHE A 123 -11.75 10.45 4.24
N GLY A 124 -12.42 10.07 5.32
CA GLY A 124 -11.85 10.10 6.67
C GLY A 124 -11.10 8.81 7.01
N LEU A 125 -9.80 8.89 7.22
CA LEU A 125 -9.04 7.82 7.88
C LEU A 125 -8.85 8.15 9.35
N PHE A 126 -9.12 7.17 10.23
CA PHE A 126 -8.86 7.36 11.65
C PHE A 126 -7.37 7.34 11.93
N GLY A 127 -6.94 8.15 12.91
CA GLY A 127 -5.53 8.26 13.27
C GLY A 127 -4.90 6.91 13.64
N MET A 128 -5.67 6.02 14.27
CA MET A 128 -5.19 4.66 14.57
C MET A 128 -5.02 3.78 13.32
N GLU A 129 -5.85 3.94 12.28
CA GLU A 129 -5.68 3.25 11.00
C GLU A 129 -4.39 3.71 10.31
N LEU A 130 -4.18 5.04 10.24
CA LEU A 130 -2.95 5.63 9.69
C LEU A 130 -1.71 5.21 10.45
N SER A 131 -1.76 5.22 11.79
CA SER A 131 -0.65 4.78 12.63
C SER A 131 -0.32 3.30 12.42
N GLN A 132 -1.35 2.45 12.27
CA GLN A 132 -1.17 1.03 11.99
C GLN A 132 -0.57 0.80 10.58
N ILE A 133 -1.05 1.54 9.56
CA ILE A 133 -0.48 1.51 8.21
C ILE A 133 0.99 1.91 8.27
N SER A 134 1.29 3.05 8.90
CA SER A 134 2.65 3.58 9.04
C SER A 134 3.60 2.61 9.75
N ALA A 135 3.15 2.00 10.85
CA ALA A 135 3.95 1.02 11.60
C ALA A 135 4.23 -0.26 10.78
N SER A 136 3.27 -0.68 9.96
CA SER A 136 3.42 -1.89 9.13
C SER A 136 4.43 -1.74 7.98
N LEU A 137 4.81 -0.50 7.62
CA LEU A 137 5.83 -0.24 6.60
C LEU A 137 7.25 -0.60 7.05
N VAL A 138 7.51 -0.72 8.36
CA VAL A 138 8.83 -1.06 8.89
C VAL A 138 9.29 -2.41 8.35
N GLY A 139 10.48 -2.45 7.77
CA GLY A 139 11.05 -3.67 7.17
C GLY A 139 10.55 -4.01 5.77
N MET A 140 9.50 -3.35 5.26
CA MET A 140 9.07 -3.51 3.88
C MET A 140 10.09 -2.92 2.91
N LYS A 141 10.19 -3.50 1.73
CA LYS A 141 11.04 -2.98 0.65
C LYS A 141 10.19 -2.27 -0.39
N GLN A 142 10.80 -1.40 -1.18
CA GLN A 142 10.14 -0.83 -2.35
C GLN A 142 9.67 -1.94 -3.29
N GLY A 143 8.42 -1.85 -3.77
CA GLY A 143 7.74 -2.91 -4.53
C GLY A 143 7.18 -4.05 -3.67
N GLY A 144 7.48 -4.08 -2.36
CA GLY A 144 6.90 -5.06 -1.44
C GLY A 144 5.41 -4.79 -1.18
N THR A 145 4.64 -5.86 -1.01
CA THR A 145 3.22 -5.82 -0.70
C THR A 145 2.95 -6.53 0.62
N GLN A 146 1.99 -6.03 1.39
CA GLN A 146 1.57 -6.62 2.65
C GLN A 146 0.08 -6.39 2.88
N LYS A 147 -0.61 -7.39 3.43
CA LYS A 147 -1.94 -7.23 3.99
C LYS A 147 -1.81 -6.94 5.48
N ILE A 148 -2.45 -5.87 5.93
CA ILE A 148 -2.53 -5.50 7.34
C ILE A 148 -3.94 -5.74 7.87
N VAL A 149 -4.04 -6.02 9.17
CA VAL A 149 -5.30 -6.21 9.89
C VAL A 149 -5.43 -5.10 10.91
N PHE A 150 -6.58 -4.46 10.98
CA PHE A 150 -6.90 -3.45 11.97
C PHE A 150 -7.63 -4.12 13.16
N PRO A 151 -6.96 -4.36 14.29
CA PRO A 151 -7.51 -5.17 15.38
C PRO A 151 -8.71 -4.53 16.09
N VAL A 152 -8.85 -3.22 15.94
CA VAL A 152 -9.91 -2.43 16.62
C VAL A 152 -11.12 -2.15 15.73
N SER A 153 -11.18 -2.71 14.51
CA SER A 153 -12.27 -2.46 13.56
C SER A 153 -13.67 -2.74 14.14
N ASN A 154 -13.79 -3.74 15.01
CA ASN A 154 -15.06 -4.09 15.66
C ASN A 154 -15.51 -3.10 16.72
N GLN A 155 -14.65 -2.19 17.18
CA GLN A 155 -15.02 -1.14 18.14
C GLN A 155 -15.75 0.04 17.46
N PHE A 156 -15.66 0.13 16.13
CA PHE A 156 -16.32 1.16 15.33
C PHE A 156 -17.71 0.72 14.87
N GLN A 157 -18.51 0.26 15.82
CA GLN A 157 -19.90 -0.08 15.58
C GLN A 157 -20.82 0.84 16.38
N ARG A 158 -21.96 1.18 15.80
CA ARG A 158 -23.01 1.93 16.46
C ARG A 158 -24.36 1.30 16.17
N GLU A 159 -25.09 1.03 17.23
CA GLU A 159 -26.50 0.68 17.16
C GLU A 159 -27.33 1.97 17.13
N MET A 160 -28.26 2.08 16.22
CA MET A 160 -29.07 3.28 15.96
C MET A 160 -30.55 2.90 15.95
N THR A 161 -31.38 3.76 16.55
CA THR A 161 -32.83 3.65 16.39
C THR A 161 -33.22 4.00 14.96
N PRO A 162 -34.44 3.60 14.49
CA PRO A 162 -34.93 3.98 13.17
C PRO A 162 -34.90 5.49 12.93
N GLU A 163 -35.22 6.29 13.95
CA GLU A 163 -35.25 7.75 13.88
C GLU A 163 -33.83 8.31 13.74
N GLN A 164 -32.86 7.79 14.49
CA GLN A 164 -31.46 8.19 14.37
C GLN A 164 -30.90 7.83 12.98
N PHE A 165 -31.25 6.64 12.49
CA PHE A 165 -30.82 6.18 11.18
C PHE A 165 -31.45 7.02 10.05
N ALA A 166 -32.75 7.35 10.18
CA ALA A 166 -33.43 8.25 9.23
C ALA A 166 -32.85 9.67 9.26
N GLY A 167 -32.46 10.16 10.44
CA GLY A 167 -31.80 11.48 10.58
C GLY A 167 -30.45 11.57 9.86
N MET A 168 -29.81 10.44 9.55
CA MET A 168 -28.59 10.35 8.76
C MET A 168 -28.84 10.04 7.27
N GLY A 169 -30.10 10.07 6.82
CA GLY A 169 -30.48 9.78 5.44
C GLY A 169 -30.70 8.28 5.15
N GLY A 170 -30.63 7.41 6.17
CA GLY A 170 -30.93 6.00 6.04
C GLY A 170 -32.42 5.69 6.07
N ASN A 171 -32.83 4.55 5.51
CA ASN A 171 -34.20 4.04 5.61
C ASN A 171 -34.18 2.65 6.24
N SER A 172 -34.54 2.56 7.52
CA SER A 172 -34.52 1.32 8.28
C SER A 172 -35.46 0.25 7.71
N SER A 173 -36.54 0.63 6.97
CA SER A 173 -37.47 -0.35 6.39
C SER A 173 -36.86 -1.10 5.22
N THR A 174 -36.08 -0.42 4.36
CA THR A 174 -35.51 -0.99 3.12
C THR A 174 -34.09 -1.47 3.28
N SER A 175 -33.33 -0.96 4.26
CA SER A 175 -31.93 -1.34 4.47
C SER A 175 -31.80 -2.75 5.04
N MET A 176 -30.80 -3.49 4.58
CA MET A 176 -30.50 -4.87 4.98
C MET A 176 -29.06 -4.99 5.46
N PRO A 177 -28.75 -5.98 6.32
CA PRO A 177 -27.36 -6.35 6.61
C PRO A 177 -26.63 -6.67 5.31
N GLY A 178 -25.40 -6.13 5.17
CA GLY A 178 -24.61 -6.18 3.92
C GLY A 178 -24.72 -4.92 3.06
N ASP A 179 -25.70 -4.05 3.29
CA ASP A 179 -25.79 -2.79 2.57
C ASP A 179 -24.69 -1.82 3.01
N GLN A 180 -24.10 -1.13 2.02
CA GLN A 180 -23.16 -0.03 2.26
C GLN A 180 -23.92 1.28 2.36
N LEU A 181 -23.44 2.15 3.25
CA LEU A 181 -23.96 3.52 3.40
C LEU A 181 -22.81 4.50 3.59
N LEU A 182 -23.08 5.76 3.29
CA LEU A 182 -22.11 6.83 3.43
C LEU A 182 -22.39 7.60 4.73
N LEU A 183 -21.39 7.66 5.62
CA LEU A 183 -21.43 8.48 6.82
C LEU A 183 -20.50 9.68 6.67
N ALA A 184 -20.93 10.83 7.21
CA ALA A 184 -20.11 12.03 7.31
C ALA A 184 -19.65 12.22 8.76
N PHE A 185 -18.35 12.44 8.94
CA PHE A 185 -17.72 12.73 10.21
C PHE A 185 -17.18 14.14 10.18
N THR A 186 -17.43 14.93 11.23
CA THR A 186 -16.76 16.23 11.35
C THR A 186 -15.29 16.04 11.70
N THR A 187 -14.43 16.75 11.00
CA THR A 187 -12.99 16.81 11.30
C THR A 187 -12.67 17.88 12.34
N THR A 188 -13.63 18.77 12.62
CA THR A 188 -13.49 19.85 13.61
C THR A 188 -14.25 19.46 14.87
N PRO A 189 -13.58 19.19 16.01
CA PRO A 189 -14.23 18.68 17.22
C PRO A 189 -15.15 19.69 17.92
N MET A 190 -15.02 21.00 17.65
CA MET A 190 -15.88 22.05 18.18
C MET A 190 -16.23 23.04 17.08
N ILE A 191 -17.52 23.21 16.84
CA ILE A 191 -18.05 24.35 16.09
C ILE A 191 -18.17 25.48 17.10
N ASN A 192 -17.27 26.45 17.08
CA ASN A 192 -17.48 27.72 17.78
C ASN A 192 -18.62 28.43 17.05
N VAL A 193 -19.72 28.68 17.78
CA VAL A 193 -20.94 29.30 17.21
C VAL A 193 -20.65 30.73 16.71
N ASP A 194 -19.54 31.34 17.16
CA ASP A 194 -19.08 32.66 16.73
C ASP A 194 -18.13 32.65 15.52
N ASP A 195 -17.74 31.48 15.03
CA ASP A 195 -16.84 31.36 13.90
C ASP A 195 -17.65 31.04 12.65
N ASN A 196 -17.62 31.94 11.65
CA ASN A 196 -18.25 31.77 10.34
C ASN A 196 -17.60 30.62 9.51
N SER A 197 -16.86 29.73 10.16
CA SER A 197 -16.21 28.59 9.52
C SER A 197 -17.24 27.51 9.17
N THR A 198 -17.29 27.14 7.91
CA THR A 198 -18.10 26.00 7.45
C THR A 198 -17.51 24.70 8.03
N PRO A 199 -18.30 23.88 8.73
CA PRO A 199 -17.83 22.59 9.22
C PRO A 199 -17.25 21.74 8.09
N GLN A 200 -16.05 21.23 8.26
CA GLN A 200 -15.46 20.30 7.32
C GLN A 200 -15.84 18.87 7.69
N TYR A 201 -16.28 18.13 6.69
CA TYR A 201 -16.70 16.75 6.84
C TYR A 201 -15.78 15.83 6.05
N ALA A 202 -15.49 14.67 6.62
CA ALA A 202 -14.87 13.57 5.94
C ALA A 202 -15.86 12.40 5.84
N LEU A 203 -15.99 11.84 4.66
CA LEU A 203 -16.91 10.75 4.35
C LEU A 203 -16.27 9.40 4.68
N ARG A 204 -17.09 8.43 5.11
CA ARG A 204 -16.68 7.03 5.26
C ARG A 204 -17.75 6.14 4.71
N THR A 205 -17.35 5.16 3.88
CA THR A 205 -18.22 4.06 3.50
C THR A 205 -18.35 3.14 4.70
N SER A 206 -19.57 2.87 5.12
CA SER A 206 -19.92 2.06 6.29
C SER A 206 -20.80 0.90 5.89
N LEU A 207 -20.89 -0.12 6.74
CA LEU A 207 -21.60 -1.36 6.47
C LEU A 207 -22.70 -1.56 7.51
N ILE A 208 -23.90 -1.92 7.07
CA ILE A 208 -24.94 -2.41 7.96
C ILE A 208 -24.60 -3.85 8.32
N THR A 209 -24.31 -4.13 9.59
CA THR A 209 -23.92 -5.45 10.07
C THR A 209 -25.04 -6.19 10.77
N GLY A 210 -26.09 -5.49 11.20
CA GLY A 210 -27.23 -6.08 11.89
C GLY A 210 -28.48 -5.23 11.79
N LYS A 211 -29.63 -5.89 11.90
CA LYS A 211 -30.94 -5.27 11.99
C LYS A 211 -31.80 -6.07 12.94
N ASN A 212 -32.26 -5.45 13.99
CA ASN A 212 -33.21 -6.00 14.96
C ASN A 212 -34.57 -5.28 14.83
N ALA A 213 -35.60 -5.78 15.48
CA ALA A 213 -36.99 -5.26 15.37
C ALA A 213 -37.12 -3.74 15.64
N GLY A 214 -36.12 -3.09 16.23
CA GLY A 214 -36.12 -1.67 16.53
C GLY A 214 -34.83 -0.93 16.12
N ASN A 215 -33.73 -1.61 15.83
CA ASN A 215 -32.43 -0.91 15.67
C ASN A 215 -31.64 -1.43 14.45
N VAL A 216 -30.79 -0.58 13.89
CA VAL A 216 -29.84 -0.89 12.81
C VAL A 216 -28.41 -0.76 13.38
N THR A 217 -27.61 -1.80 13.23
CA THR A 217 -26.19 -1.78 13.60
C THR A 217 -25.34 -1.41 12.41
N VAL A 218 -24.59 -0.33 12.52
CA VAL A 218 -23.70 0.18 11.48
C VAL A 218 -22.27 0.05 11.94
N ASN A 219 -21.43 -0.59 11.11
CA ASN A 219 -19.99 -0.67 11.29
C ASN A 219 -19.29 0.29 10.31
N TYR A 220 -18.49 1.20 10.84
CA TYR A 220 -17.68 2.16 10.08
C TYR A 220 -16.17 1.94 10.25
N GLY A 221 -15.77 0.85 10.90
CA GLY A 221 -14.39 0.38 10.99
C GLY A 221 -14.04 -0.57 9.85
N TYR A 222 -12.78 -0.59 9.47
CA TYR A 222 -12.28 -1.48 8.42
C TYR A 222 -11.40 -2.56 9.03
N PRO A 223 -11.61 -3.85 8.68
CA PRO A 223 -10.83 -4.94 9.26
C PRO A 223 -9.44 -5.07 8.64
N SER A 224 -9.23 -4.62 7.40
CA SER A 224 -7.95 -4.83 6.72
C SER A 224 -7.67 -3.81 5.62
N ALA A 225 -6.38 -3.70 5.29
CA ALA A 225 -5.92 -3.02 4.10
C ALA A 225 -4.80 -3.82 3.41
N ASP A 226 -4.75 -3.75 2.08
CA ASP A 226 -3.63 -4.19 1.28
C ASP A 226 -2.76 -2.96 0.98
N ILE A 227 -1.46 -3.02 1.25
CA ILE A 227 -0.52 -1.92 1.03
C ILE A 227 0.66 -2.38 0.19
N SER A 228 1.23 -1.45 -0.59
CA SER A 228 2.52 -1.66 -1.25
C SER A 228 3.34 -0.38 -1.25
N ILE A 229 4.67 -0.50 -1.12
CA ILE A 229 5.57 0.65 -1.21
C ILE A 229 5.91 0.90 -2.67
N VAL A 230 5.41 2.00 -3.23
CA VAL A 230 5.73 2.45 -4.60
C VAL A 230 7.13 3.07 -4.65
N ARG A 231 7.44 3.91 -3.67
CA ARG A 231 8.72 4.59 -3.56
C ARG A 231 9.12 4.75 -2.10
N LEU A 232 10.40 4.50 -1.82
CA LEU A 232 11.01 4.69 -0.51
C LEU A 232 12.14 5.71 -0.62
N ASN A 233 12.06 6.78 0.17
CA ASN A 233 13.12 7.78 0.31
C ASN A 233 13.71 7.60 1.71
N SER A 234 14.93 7.07 1.78
CA SER A 234 15.71 7.04 3.03
C SER A 234 16.22 8.44 3.32
N GLY A 235 15.92 8.97 4.49
CA GLY A 235 16.51 10.20 4.99
C GLY A 235 18.00 10.07 5.24
#